data_025dd67e532e911399dcacdcd55fea2b
#
_entry.id   025dd67e532e911399dcacdcd55fea2b
#
_cell.length_a   1.000
_cell.length_b   1.000
_cell.length_c   1.000
_cell.angle_alpha   90.00
_cell.angle_beta   90.00
_cell.angle_gamma   90.00
#
_symmetry.space_group_name_H-M   'P 1'
#
loop_
_entity.id
_entity.type
_entity.pdbx_description
1 polymer ?
#
loop_
_entity_poly.entity_id
_entity_poly.type
_entity_poly.pdbx_seq_one_letter_code
_entity_poly.pdbx_strand_id
1 'polypeptide(L)'
;MERRRIRLVYEPLNIAVSVSGSVTTQTYDGAYHPDRTVTPGVFRPVISAQSSDGTDEVTLSDKVWSVDGIQIASHADFTGAYTVAEDGALTLRKNVPAGKSYTLRFSAVVKDTRTGNTVEVSTDDIVISTQPKSGEAYSISIGEDQIIRYNPFLDRLHLYEYKVAHGLAEYSEEAAAGLADGNSYLRKIPVAVFVGKERIRVGFTVRLYRVGSDGTQTELSETDDGIVSIEADKITLDLRMMTKADFVVKADFGTPSSPSVQFSVNRIYEDYIIRPTNGASIMPGDTELLDTALVTTKGRVLECPESVIRIVWKTDSAALAGCTHNEGGRGYINLDKTKIGSGRGEDWLGIYTESEIKGQYNVASDDGDTFVDNEGNILIFN
;
A
#
# COMPACT_ATOMS: atom_id res chain seq x y z
N MET A 1 -46.23 -14.81 -11.68
CA MET A 1 -45.35 -13.89 -12.38
C MET A 1 -44.42 -13.24 -11.33
N GLU A 2 -43.22 -13.77 -11.16
CA GLU A 2 -42.26 -13.27 -10.17
C GLU A 2 -41.60 -12.00 -10.71
N ARG A 3 -41.75 -10.89 -10.01
CA ARG A 3 -41.03 -9.65 -10.33
C ARG A 3 -39.73 -9.63 -9.54
N ARG A 4 -38.62 -9.84 -10.20
CA ARG A 4 -37.31 -9.64 -9.61
C ARG A 4 -36.90 -8.16 -9.76
N ARG A 5 -36.52 -7.53 -8.66
CA ARG A 5 -35.86 -6.22 -8.71
C ARG A 5 -34.38 -6.44 -8.98
N ILE A 6 -33.90 -5.97 -10.11
CA ILE A 6 -32.47 -5.89 -10.40
C ILE A 6 -32.00 -4.54 -9.85
N ARG A 7 -31.04 -4.58 -8.97
CA ARG A 7 -30.35 -3.37 -8.46
C ARG A 7 -28.94 -3.36 -9.02
N LEU A 8 -28.57 -2.29 -9.71
CA LEU A 8 -27.19 -2.05 -10.09
C LEU A 8 -26.44 -1.58 -8.84
N VAL A 9 -25.40 -2.30 -8.47
CA VAL A 9 -24.52 -1.95 -7.35
C VAL A 9 -23.15 -1.69 -7.93
N TYR A 10 -22.67 -0.46 -7.77
CA TYR A 10 -21.30 -0.09 -8.12
C TYR A 10 -20.40 -0.33 -6.93
N GLU A 11 -19.23 -0.89 -7.19
CA GLU A 11 -18.18 -1.00 -6.19
C GLU A 11 -17.57 0.37 -5.90
N PRO A 12 -17.15 0.62 -4.64
CA PRO A 12 -16.41 1.83 -4.29
C PRO A 12 -15.15 1.99 -5.14
N LEU A 13 -14.81 3.21 -5.52
CA LEU A 13 -13.54 3.49 -6.18
C LEU A 13 -12.40 3.43 -5.17
N ASN A 14 -11.34 2.75 -5.55
CA ASN A 14 -10.06 2.88 -4.86
C ASN A 14 -9.33 4.10 -5.45
N ILE A 15 -9.22 5.16 -4.65
CA ILE A 15 -8.69 6.45 -5.09
C ILE A 15 -7.33 6.66 -4.43
N ALA A 16 -6.30 6.86 -5.26
CA ALA A 16 -4.98 7.26 -4.83
C ALA A 16 -4.62 8.61 -5.45
N VAL A 17 -3.99 9.48 -4.67
CA VAL A 17 -3.53 10.79 -5.11
C VAL A 17 -2.03 10.89 -4.91
N SER A 18 -1.33 11.33 -5.94
CA SER A 18 0.10 11.61 -5.90
C SER A 18 0.40 12.92 -6.63
N VAL A 19 1.63 13.38 -6.58
CA VAL A 19 2.07 14.56 -7.32
C VAL A 19 3.26 14.20 -8.19
N SER A 20 3.20 14.59 -9.44
CA SER A 20 4.32 14.54 -10.39
C SER A 20 4.80 15.95 -10.71
N GLY A 21 6.02 16.09 -11.18
CA GLY A 21 6.46 17.38 -11.72
C GLY A 21 7.91 17.74 -11.45
N SER A 22 8.13 19.02 -11.18
CA SER A 22 9.46 19.61 -11.04
C SER A 22 10.21 19.08 -9.81
N VAL A 23 11.54 19.20 -9.86
CA VAL A 23 12.39 18.90 -8.71
C VAL A 23 11.99 19.72 -7.49
N THR A 24 11.95 19.07 -6.36
CA THR A 24 11.53 19.68 -5.09
C THR A 24 12.65 20.46 -4.43
N THR A 25 13.90 20.05 -4.66
CA THR A 25 15.08 20.68 -4.07
C THR A 25 15.75 21.63 -5.06
N GLN A 26 16.02 22.85 -4.62
CA GLN A 26 16.88 23.84 -5.29
C GLN A 26 18.24 23.88 -4.58
N THR A 27 19.28 24.32 -5.30
CA THR A 27 20.57 24.68 -4.70
C THR A 27 20.80 26.17 -4.84
N TYR A 28 21.56 26.77 -3.94
CA TYR A 28 21.93 28.19 -3.95
C TYR A 28 23.43 28.36 -3.74
N ASP A 29 24.09 28.96 -4.74
CA ASP A 29 25.52 29.27 -4.73
C ASP A 29 25.81 30.76 -5.03
N GLY A 30 24.86 31.63 -4.71
CA GLY A 30 24.80 33.00 -5.18
C GLY A 30 23.71 33.18 -6.23
N ALA A 31 23.31 32.07 -6.89
CA ALA A 31 22.14 31.97 -7.75
C ALA A 31 21.34 30.71 -7.41
N TYR A 32 20.05 30.71 -7.73
CA TYR A 32 19.19 29.52 -7.51
C TYR A 32 19.27 28.57 -8.70
N HIS A 33 19.35 27.27 -8.43
CA HIS A 33 19.39 26.22 -9.44
C HIS A 33 18.41 25.07 -9.10
N PRO A 34 17.31 24.87 -9.88
CA PRO A 34 16.79 25.79 -10.90
C PRO A 34 16.25 27.08 -10.29
N ASP A 35 16.36 28.19 -11.01
CA ASP A 35 15.74 29.45 -10.62
C ASP A 35 14.24 29.41 -11.00
N ARG A 36 13.36 29.29 -10.02
CA ARG A 36 11.91 29.23 -10.23
C ARG A 36 11.28 30.53 -10.72
N THR A 37 11.98 31.65 -10.61
CA THR A 37 11.51 32.90 -11.18
C THR A 37 11.66 32.93 -12.71
N VAL A 38 12.62 32.16 -13.25
CA VAL A 38 12.89 32.01 -14.68
C VAL A 38 12.28 30.72 -15.22
N THR A 39 12.47 29.63 -14.50
CA THR A 39 11.92 28.29 -14.84
C THR A 39 11.00 27.83 -13.71
N PRO A 40 9.70 28.19 -13.77
CA PRO A 40 8.76 27.89 -12.72
C PRO A 40 8.70 26.40 -12.38
N GLY A 41 8.59 26.11 -11.09
CA GLY A 41 8.33 24.77 -10.62
C GLY A 41 6.86 24.37 -10.85
N VAL A 42 6.60 23.27 -11.53
CA VAL A 42 5.25 22.80 -11.83
C VAL A 42 5.01 21.48 -11.11
N PHE A 43 3.98 21.42 -10.28
CA PHE A 43 3.55 20.25 -9.53
C PHE A 43 2.14 19.87 -9.97
N ARG A 44 1.96 18.66 -10.48
CA ARG A 44 0.69 18.18 -11.02
C ARG A 44 0.13 17.08 -10.15
N PRO A 45 -1.07 17.22 -9.59
CA PRO A 45 -1.75 16.12 -8.94
C PRO A 45 -2.06 15.03 -9.97
N VAL A 46 -1.75 13.80 -9.62
CA VAL A 46 -2.07 12.61 -10.39
C VAL A 46 -3.05 11.79 -9.56
N ILE A 47 -4.28 11.67 -10.06
CA ILE A 47 -5.32 10.91 -9.38
C ILE A 47 -5.51 9.61 -10.14
N SER A 48 -5.36 8.52 -9.42
CA SER A 48 -5.68 7.18 -9.89
C SER A 48 -6.95 6.74 -9.19
N ALA A 49 -8.02 6.60 -9.94
CA ALA A 49 -9.26 6.01 -9.47
C ALA A 49 -9.43 4.67 -10.19
N GLN A 50 -9.61 3.60 -9.44
CA GLN A 50 -9.78 2.27 -10.01
C GLN A 50 -11.06 1.63 -9.47
N SER A 51 -11.84 1.07 -10.38
CA SER A 51 -12.98 0.22 -10.08
C SER A 51 -12.82 -1.15 -10.74
N SER A 52 -13.54 -2.13 -10.25
CA SER A 52 -13.53 -3.48 -10.82
C SER A 52 -14.19 -3.57 -12.20
N ASP A 53 -15.05 -2.62 -12.53
CA ASP A 53 -15.74 -2.56 -13.83
C ASP A 53 -14.93 -1.80 -14.92
N GLY A 54 -13.77 -1.25 -14.57
CA GLY A 54 -12.81 -0.63 -15.50
C GLY A 54 -13.23 0.73 -16.04
N THR A 55 -14.30 1.31 -15.54
CA THR A 55 -14.76 2.65 -15.91
C THR A 55 -14.42 3.67 -14.85
N ASP A 56 -13.31 4.39 -15.03
CA ASP A 56 -12.81 5.36 -14.06
C ASP A 56 -13.33 6.76 -14.40
N GLU A 57 -14.63 7.00 -14.15
CA GLU A 57 -15.23 8.31 -14.35
C GLU A 57 -15.26 9.08 -13.04
N VAL A 58 -14.31 9.97 -12.85
CA VAL A 58 -14.26 10.87 -11.69
C VAL A 58 -14.17 12.32 -12.14
N THR A 59 -14.79 13.19 -11.37
CA THR A 59 -14.60 14.64 -11.50
C THR A 59 -14.00 15.21 -10.25
N LEU A 60 -13.21 16.27 -10.39
CA LEU A 60 -12.51 16.95 -9.32
C LEU A 60 -13.10 18.31 -9.04
N SER A 61 -13.41 18.58 -7.79
CA SER A 61 -13.77 19.90 -7.29
C SER A 61 -12.93 20.29 -6.08
N ASP A 62 -13.08 21.53 -5.61
CA ASP A 62 -12.46 22.05 -4.39
C ASP A 62 -10.95 21.78 -4.28
N LYS A 63 -10.25 22.03 -5.40
CA LYS A 63 -8.82 21.82 -5.54
C LYS A 63 -8.06 22.87 -4.77
N VAL A 64 -7.36 22.46 -3.73
CA VAL A 64 -6.63 23.36 -2.83
C VAL A 64 -5.19 22.88 -2.68
N TRP A 65 -4.26 23.82 -2.80
CA TRP A 65 -2.89 23.63 -2.37
C TRP A 65 -2.65 24.35 -1.04
N SER A 66 -1.97 23.68 -0.13
CA SER A 66 -1.49 24.25 1.13
C SER A 66 0.03 24.21 1.22
N VAL A 67 0.58 25.14 1.96
CA VAL A 67 1.99 25.26 2.32
C VAL A 67 2.06 25.31 3.83
N ASP A 68 2.80 24.38 4.45
CA ASP A 68 2.90 24.28 5.92
C ASP A 68 1.51 24.29 6.61
N GLY A 69 0.52 23.60 6.01
CA GLY A 69 -0.86 23.54 6.50
C GLY A 69 -1.73 24.78 6.22
N ILE A 70 -1.18 25.85 5.67
CA ILE A 70 -1.91 27.07 5.31
C ILE A 70 -2.24 27.04 3.81
N GLN A 71 -3.48 27.36 3.43
CA GLN A 71 -3.81 27.47 2.00
C GLN A 71 -2.83 28.43 1.31
N ILE A 72 -2.30 28.03 0.15
CA ILE A 72 -1.26 28.80 -0.56
C ILE A 72 -1.71 30.22 -0.88
N ALA A 73 -3.02 30.43 -1.09
CA ALA A 73 -3.61 31.73 -1.33
C ALA A 73 -3.45 32.71 -0.14
N SER A 74 -3.37 32.18 1.06
CA SER A 74 -3.24 32.93 2.32
C SER A 74 -1.82 32.88 2.89
N HIS A 75 -0.91 32.13 2.26
CA HIS A 75 0.45 31.98 2.74
C HIS A 75 1.31 33.19 2.35
N ALA A 76 1.81 33.94 3.34
CA ALA A 76 2.51 35.21 3.14
C ALA A 76 3.70 35.12 2.17
N ASP A 77 4.45 34.02 2.22
CA ASP A 77 5.64 33.82 1.39
C ASP A 77 5.32 33.53 -0.08
N PHE A 78 4.11 33.08 -0.41
CA PHE A 78 3.74 32.66 -1.75
C PHE A 78 2.70 33.56 -2.43
N THR A 79 2.18 34.57 -1.75
CA THR A 79 1.20 35.51 -2.30
C THR A 79 1.72 36.11 -3.63
N GLY A 80 0.93 35.95 -4.70
CA GLY A 80 1.26 36.47 -6.03
C GLY A 80 2.37 35.72 -6.79
N ALA A 81 2.97 34.71 -6.19
CA ALA A 81 4.07 33.94 -6.78
C ALA A 81 3.70 32.53 -7.25
N TYR A 82 2.41 32.25 -7.39
CA TYR A 82 1.91 30.97 -7.86
C TYR A 82 0.69 31.13 -8.79
N THR A 83 0.41 30.08 -9.52
CA THR A 83 -0.87 29.91 -10.23
C THR A 83 -1.32 28.47 -10.10
N VAL A 84 -2.64 28.26 -9.99
CA VAL A 84 -3.24 26.92 -10.04
C VAL A 84 -4.06 26.82 -11.31
N ALA A 85 -3.77 25.84 -12.15
CA ALA A 85 -4.49 25.59 -13.37
C ALA A 85 -5.82 24.86 -13.10
N GLU A 86 -6.69 24.78 -14.12
CA GLU A 86 -7.99 24.10 -14.01
C GLU A 86 -7.86 22.60 -13.68
N ASP A 87 -6.80 21.95 -14.16
CA ASP A 87 -6.45 20.55 -13.83
C ASP A 87 -5.91 20.38 -12.41
N GLY A 88 -5.71 21.48 -11.67
CA GLY A 88 -5.13 21.49 -10.33
C GLY A 88 -3.61 21.63 -10.30
N ALA A 89 -2.94 21.73 -11.45
CA ALA A 89 -1.49 21.89 -11.49
C ALA A 89 -1.06 23.22 -10.84
N LEU A 90 -0.16 23.12 -9.86
CA LEU A 90 0.45 24.26 -9.18
C LEU A 90 1.71 24.68 -9.94
N THR A 91 1.79 25.95 -10.29
CA THR A 91 3.02 26.56 -10.84
C THR A 91 3.58 27.55 -9.83
N LEU A 92 4.78 27.29 -9.32
CA LEU A 92 5.49 28.17 -8.38
C LEU A 92 6.54 29.00 -9.11
N ARG A 93 6.47 30.33 -8.94
CA ARG A 93 7.39 31.32 -9.53
C ARG A 93 8.29 31.98 -8.50
N LYS A 94 8.44 31.40 -7.35
CA LYS A 94 9.28 31.90 -6.26
C LYS A 94 10.28 30.83 -5.81
N ASN A 95 11.51 31.25 -5.60
CA ASN A 95 12.51 30.40 -5.00
C ASN A 95 12.24 30.23 -3.51
N VAL A 96 12.51 29.05 -3.00
CA VAL A 96 12.59 28.81 -1.56
C VAL A 96 13.86 29.49 -1.07
N PRO A 97 13.83 30.32 -0.01
CA PRO A 97 15.04 30.92 0.53
C PRO A 97 16.10 29.87 0.91
N ALA A 98 17.37 30.17 0.67
CA ALA A 98 18.46 29.26 0.99
C ALA A 98 18.43 28.83 2.47
N GLY A 99 18.53 27.54 2.71
CA GLY A 99 18.46 26.94 4.04
C GLY A 99 17.03 26.81 4.61
N LYS A 100 16.01 27.15 3.83
CA LYS A 100 14.59 26.94 4.21
C LYS A 100 13.98 25.76 3.47
N SER A 101 12.90 25.24 4.03
CA SER A 101 12.01 24.26 3.42
C SER A 101 10.55 24.65 3.69
N TYR A 102 9.67 24.21 2.83
CA TYR A 102 8.22 24.29 2.98
C TYR A 102 7.60 22.96 2.61
N THR A 103 6.48 22.65 3.24
CA THR A 103 5.71 21.43 2.96
C THR A 103 4.51 21.77 2.10
N LEU A 104 4.46 21.22 0.89
CA LEU A 104 3.31 21.34 0.00
C LEU A 104 2.38 20.15 0.19
N ARG A 105 1.06 20.39 0.18
CA ARG A 105 0.03 19.37 0.14
C ARG A 105 -1.08 19.77 -0.81
N PHE A 106 -1.55 18.84 -1.61
CA PHE A 106 -2.73 19.03 -2.45
C PHE A 106 -3.92 18.32 -1.81
N SER A 107 -5.09 18.94 -1.84
CA SER A 107 -6.36 18.32 -1.47
C SER A 107 -7.43 18.66 -2.50
N ALA A 108 -8.38 17.76 -2.68
CA ALA A 108 -9.51 17.94 -3.57
C ALA A 108 -10.69 17.05 -3.14
N VAL A 109 -11.86 17.33 -3.68
CA VAL A 109 -13.02 16.44 -3.59
C VAL A 109 -13.13 15.67 -4.91
N VAL A 110 -13.07 14.36 -4.84
CA VAL A 110 -13.29 13.45 -5.96
C VAL A 110 -14.74 12.98 -5.94
N LYS A 111 -15.45 13.14 -7.03
CA LYS A 111 -16.80 12.65 -7.23
C LYS A 111 -16.79 11.49 -8.22
N ASP A 112 -17.28 10.35 -7.80
CA ASP A 112 -17.61 9.22 -8.69
C ASP A 112 -18.86 9.56 -9.48
N THR A 113 -18.75 9.72 -10.79
CA THR A 113 -19.87 10.10 -11.66
C THR A 113 -20.91 9.01 -11.78
N ARG A 114 -20.56 7.75 -11.53
CA ARG A 114 -21.46 6.59 -11.60
C ARG A 114 -22.42 6.55 -10.41
N THR A 115 -21.93 6.87 -9.22
CA THR A 115 -22.70 6.79 -7.96
C THR A 115 -23.15 8.15 -7.44
N GLY A 116 -22.45 9.21 -7.83
CA GLY A 116 -22.59 10.55 -7.29
C GLY A 116 -21.92 10.74 -5.91
N ASN A 117 -21.29 9.73 -5.37
CA ASN A 117 -20.57 9.80 -4.09
C ASN A 117 -19.34 10.69 -4.21
N THR A 118 -19.02 11.38 -3.13
CA THR A 118 -17.85 12.27 -3.03
C THR A 118 -16.93 11.80 -1.92
N VAL A 119 -15.63 11.89 -2.16
CA VAL A 119 -14.58 11.57 -1.20
C VAL A 119 -13.56 12.70 -1.20
N GLU A 120 -13.19 13.18 -0.01
CA GLU A 120 -12.05 14.08 0.14
C GLU A 120 -10.75 13.29 0.03
N VAL A 121 -9.82 13.82 -0.74
CA VAL A 121 -8.51 13.20 -0.97
C VAL A 121 -7.41 14.22 -0.75
N SER A 122 -6.28 13.76 -0.25
CA SER A 122 -5.09 14.59 -0.12
C SER A 122 -3.83 13.81 -0.48
N THR A 123 -2.81 14.52 -0.93
CA THR A 123 -1.48 13.93 -1.15
C THR A 123 -0.73 13.85 0.17
N ASP A 124 0.31 13.02 0.18
CA ASP A 124 1.35 13.13 1.18
C ASP A 124 2.06 14.48 1.10
N ASP A 125 2.80 14.81 2.15
CA ASP A 125 3.56 16.04 2.24
C ASP A 125 4.75 16.02 1.27
N ILE A 126 4.86 17.09 0.48
CA ILE A 126 5.94 17.29 -0.49
C ILE A 126 6.84 18.38 0.03
N VAL A 127 8.04 18.03 0.46
CA VAL A 127 8.99 19.03 0.97
C VAL A 127 9.72 19.70 -0.20
N ILE A 128 9.51 21.00 -0.36
CA ILE A 128 10.33 21.85 -1.25
C ILE A 128 11.37 22.59 -0.43
N SER A 129 12.61 22.59 -0.89
CA SER A 129 13.73 23.17 -0.13
C SER A 129 14.76 23.83 -1.02
N THR A 130 15.58 24.70 -0.43
CA THR A 130 16.80 25.19 -1.06
C THR A 130 17.99 24.94 -0.14
N GLN A 131 18.92 24.15 -0.65
CA GLN A 131 20.18 23.88 0.04
C GLN A 131 21.23 24.92 -0.35
N PRO A 132 21.89 25.59 0.61
CA PRO A 132 23.02 26.47 0.30
C PRO A 132 24.18 25.60 -0.25
N LYS A 133 24.73 25.99 -1.38
CA LYS A 133 25.89 25.35 -1.96
C LYS A 133 27.15 25.90 -1.30
N SER A 134 27.52 25.37 -0.18
CA SER A 134 28.84 25.61 0.41
C SER A 134 29.85 24.62 -0.19
N GLY A 135 30.33 24.91 -1.39
CA GLY A 135 31.37 24.13 -2.07
C GLY A 135 30.90 22.86 -2.78
N GLU A 136 30.11 22.01 -2.17
CA GLU A 136 29.62 20.75 -2.74
C GLU A 136 28.15 20.54 -2.38
N ALA A 137 27.27 20.49 -3.37
CA ALA A 137 25.86 20.17 -3.16
C ALA A 137 25.66 18.66 -3.18
N TYR A 138 25.36 18.09 -2.03
CA TYR A 138 24.99 16.68 -1.91
C TYR A 138 23.51 16.49 -2.18
N SER A 139 23.17 15.43 -2.90
CA SER A 139 21.79 14.99 -3.08
C SER A 139 21.67 13.48 -2.97
N ILE A 140 20.48 13.00 -2.62
CA ILE A 140 20.18 11.59 -2.53
C ILE A 140 18.93 11.30 -3.35
N SER A 141 18.90 10.18 -4.03
CA SER A 141 17.72 9.67 -4.73
C SER A 141 17.53 8.20 -4.44
N ILE A 142 16.29 7.75 -4.52
CA ILE A 142 15.93 6.33 -4.54
C ILE A 142 15.51 5.95 -5.95
N GLY A 143 15.84 4.73 -6.39
CA GLY A 143 15.49 4.20 -7.70
C GLY A 143 14.09 3.60 -7.76
N GLU A 144 13.18 4.07 -6.91
CA GLU A 144 11.81 3.60 -6.79
C GLU A 144 10.85 4.78 -6.77
N ASP A 145 9.56 4.48 -7.01
CA ASP A 145 8.49 5.44 -6.80
C ASP A 145 8.44 5.87 -5.32
N GLN A 146 8.05 7.10 -5.08
CA GLN A 146 7.90 7.61 -3.71
C GLN A 146 6.82 6.86 -2.91
N ILE A 147 5.91 6.16 -3.60
CA ILE A 147 4.90 5.30 -2.99
C ILE A 147 5.09 3.88 -3.50
N ILE A 148 5.62 3.02 -2.65
CA ILE A 148 5.78 1.59 -2.92
C ILE A 148 4.47 0.90 -2.54
N ARG A 149 3.81 0.32 -3.53
CA ARG A 149 2.58 -0.46 -3.32
C ARG A 149 2.91 -1.93 -3.29
N TYR A 150 2.40 -2.63 -2.28
CA TYR A 150 2.56 -4.06 -2.13
C TYR A 150 1.20 -4.75 -2.01
N ASN A 151 0.94 -5.71 -2.89
CA ASN A 151 -0.26 -6.53 -2.85
C ASN A 151 0.13 -7.99 -2.55
N PRO A 152 -0.14 -8.51 -1.35
CA PRO A 152 0.20 -9.89 -0.98
C PRO A 152 -0.42 -10.95 -1.89
N PHE A 153 -1.60 -10.69 -2.47
CA PHE A 153 -2.25 -11.62 -3.41
C PHE A 153 -1.54 -11.73 -4.76
N LEU A 154 -0.62 -10.83 -5.05
CA LEU A 154 0.19 -10.82 -6.28
C LEU A 154 1.64 -11.22 -6.04
N ASP A 155 2.01 -11.51 -4.82
CA ASP A 155 3.38 -11.85 -4.45
C ASP A 155 3.75 -13.26 -4.90
N ARG A 156 4.47 -13.32 -6.01
CA ARG A 156 4.91 -14.59 -6.59
C ARG A 156 6.04 -15.24 -5.80
N LEU A 157 6.91 -14.45 -5.18
CA LEU A 157 8.01 -15.00 -4.38
C LEU A 157 7.45 -15.67 -3.12
N HIS A 158 6.56 -14.99 -2.40
CA HIS A 158 5.90 -15.56 -1.23
C HIS A 158 5.12 -16.85 -1.57
N LEU A 159 4.37 -16.83 -2.67
CA LEU A 159 3.65 -18.01 -3.16
C LEU A 159 4.59 -19.16 -3.49
N TYR A 160 5.72 -18.87 -4.15
CA TYR A 160 6.71 -19.88 -4.49
C TYR A 160 7.34 -20.50 -3.25
N GLU A 161 7.78 -19.69 -2.30
CA GLU A 161 8.33 -20.15 -1.02
C GLU A 161 7.32 -20.98 -0.23
N TYR A 162 6.05 -20.57 -0.21
CA TYR A 162 4.97 -21.34 0.40
C TYR A 162 4.84 -22.73 -0.25
N LYS A 163 4.85 -22.79 -1.58
CA LYS A 163 4.78 -24.07 -2.31
C LYS A 163 5.96 -24.98 -2.02
N VAL A 164 7.17 -24.42 -1.98
CA VAL A 164 8.39 -25.19 -1.63
C VAL A 164 8.28 -25.73 -0.21
N ALA A 165 7.88 -24.91 0.75
CA ALA A 165 7.75 -25.33 2.15
C ALA A 165 6.70 -26.44 2.35
N HIS A 166 5.71 -26.55 1.45
CA HIS A 166 4.65 -27.56 1.50
C HIS A 166 4.85 -28.70 0.49
N GLY A 167 6.03 -28.80 -0.14
CA GLY A 167 6.34 -29.88 -1.11
C GLY A 167 5.56 -29.81 -2.42
N LEU A 168 4.99 -28.65 -2.75
CA LEU A 168 4.24 -28.40 -3.98
C LEU A 168 5.13 -27.88 -5.12
N ALA A 169 6.37 -27.52 -4.83
CA ALA A 169 7.39 -27.12 -5.79
C ALA A 169 8.78 -27.48 -5.26
N GLU A 170 9.74 -27.64 -6.17
CA GLU A 170 11.15 -27.80 -5.81
C GLU A 170 11.80 -26.41 -5.67
N TYR A 171 12.70 -26.28 -4.69
CA TYR A 171 13.44 -25.03 -4.51
C TYR A 171 14.51 -24.86 -5.60
N SER A 172 14.56 -23.66 -6.16
CA SER A 172 15.61 -23.19 -7.05
C SER A 172 15.98 -21.74 -6.72
N GLU A 173 17.25 -21.49 -6.47
CA GLU A 173 17.75 -20.15 -6.18
C GLU A 173 17.53 -19.19 -7.36
N GLU A 174 17.73 -19.68 -8.59
CA GLU A 174 17.50 -18.91 -9.81
C GLU A 174 16.03 -18.51 -9.96
N ALA A 175 15.10 -19.45 -9.68
CA ALA A 175 13.67 -19.17 -9.70
C ALA A 175 13.28 -18.15 -8.63
N ALA A 176 13.75 -18.29 -7.40
CA ALA A 176 13.49 -17.36 -6.32
C ALA A 176 14.02 -15.95 -6.64
N ALA A 177 15.25 -15.86 -7.15
CA ALA A 177 15.86 -14.59 -7.57
C ALA A 177 15.05 -13.90 -8.69
N GLY A 178 14.57 -14.66 -9.68
CA GLY A 178 13.72 -14.12 -10.75
C GLY A 178 12.34 -13.67 -10.30
N LEU A 179 11.85 -14.14 -9.15
CA LEU A 179 10.58 -13.76 -8.56
C LEU A 179 10.69 -12.60 -7.56
N ALA A 180 11.91 -12.28 -7.11
CA ALA A 180 12.16 -11.21 -6.16
C ALA A 180 11.99 -9.80 -6.75
N ASP A 181 11.90 -9.68 -8.08
CA ASP A 181 11.67 -8.40 -8.76
C ASP A 181 10.16 -8.10 -8.89
N GLY A 182 9.81 -6.82 -8.88
CA GLY A 182 8.43 -6.35 -9.05
C GLY A 182 7.61 -6.37 -7.76
N ASN A 183 6.39 -6.95 -7.79
CA ASN A 183 5.53 -7.06 -6.60
C ASN A 183 5.93 -8.26 -5.76
N SER A 184 7.00 -8.11 -5.00
CA SER A 184 7.52 -9.08 -4.04
C SER A 184 7.57 -8.45 -2.66
N TYR A 185 7.40 -9.29 -1.63
CA TYR A 185 7.56 -8.82 -0.25
C TYR A 185 8.99 -8.35 0.03
N LEU A 186 9.96 -8.94 -0.64
CA LEU A 186 11.36 -8.56 -0.52
C LEU A 186 11.69 -7.42 -1.47
N ARG A 187 11.52 -6.18 -1.00
CA ARG A 187 11.72 -5.01 -1.83
C ARG A 187 13.11 -4.44 -1.69
N LYS A 188 13.83 -4.40 -2.80
CA LYS A 188 15.15 -3.79 -2.90
C LYS A 188 15.01 -2.37 -3.46
N ILE A 189 15.32 -1.37 -2.66
CA ILE A 189 15.23 0.05 -3.00
C ILE A 189 16.63 0.56 -3.29
N PRO A 190 16.99 0.81 -4.55
CA PRO A 190 18.30 1.37 -4.87
C PRO A 190 18.45 2.78 -4.31
N VAL A 191 19.60 3.07 -3.70
CA VAL A 191 19.98 4.38 -3.19
C VAL A 191 21.13 4.93 -4.01
N ALA A 192 21.05 6.17 -4.39
CA ALA A 192 22.12 6.86 -5.08
C ALA A 192 22.38 8.24 -4.48
N VAL A 193 23.62 8.51 -4.14
CA VAL A 193 24.08 9.77 -3.56
C VAL A 193 24.96 10.50 -4.57
N PHE A 194 24.78 11.80 -4.70
CA PHE A 194 25.46 12.62 -5.69
C PHE A 194 26.09 13.85 -5.05
N VAL A 195 27.21 14.29 -5.63
CA VAL A 195 27.80 15.60 -5.44
C VAL A 195 27.65 16.36 -6.76
N GLY A 196 26.78 17.33 -6.79
CA GLY A 196 26.37 17.95 -8.06
C GLY A 196 25.75 16.93 -9.01
N LYS A 197 26.45 16.57 -10.09
CA LYS A 197 26.01 15.56 -11.07
C LYS A 197 26.75 14.22 -10.95
N GLU A 198 27.76 14.15 -10.12
CA GLU A 198 28.62 12.97 -9.98
C GLU A 198 28.07 12.05 -8.87
N ARG A 199 27.83 10.78 -9.20
CA ARG A 199 27.45 9.76 -8.22
C ARG A 199 28.67 9.37 -7.38
N ILE A 200 28.52 9.49 -6.08
CA ILE A 200 29.51 9.04 -5.10
C ILE A 200 29.09 7.72 -4.45
N ARG A 201 30.06 6.93 -4.01
CA ARG A 201 29.82 5.61 -3.39
C ARG A 201 30.44 5.45 -2.01
N VAL A 202 31.23 6.43 -1.59
CA VAL A 202 31.98 6.43 -0.33
C VAL A 202 31.93 7.80 0.33
N GLY A 203 32.29 7.85 1.62
CA GLY A 203 32.35 9.10 2.37
C GLY A 203 31.03 9.50 3.03
N PHE A 204 30.05 8.62 3.05
CA PHE A 204 28.76 8.82 3.73
C PHE A 204 28.26 7.50 4.32
N THR A 205 27.29 7.60 5.24
CA THR A 205 26.52 6.47 5.76
C THR A 205 25.06 6.66 5.39
N VAL A 206 24.41 5.64 4.83
CA VAL A 206 22.96 5.65 4.61
C VAL A 206 22.28 5.30 5.92
N ARG A 207 21.32 6.13 6.32
CA ARG A 207 20.47 5.92 7.48
C ARG A 207 19.01 5.93 7.06
N LEU A 208 18.24 5.02 7.62
CA LEU A 208 16.81 4.91 7.41
C LEU A 208 16.08 5.33 8.66
N TYR A 209 15.05 6.15 8.50
CA TYR A 209 14.18 6.60 9.59
C TYR A 209 12.73 6.25 9.27
N ARG A 210 12.00 5.82 10.27
CA ARG A 210 10.54 5.73 10.22
C ARG A 210 9.96 7.06 10.66
N VAL A 211 8.92 7.53 9.95
CA VAL A 211 8.21 8.76 10.30
C VAL A 211 6.92 8.38 11.02
N GLY A 212 6.79 8.81 12.27
CA GLY A 212 5.56 8.64 13.04
C GLY A 212 4.45 9.56 12.55
N SER A 213 3.22 9.31 12.97
CA SER A 213 2.04 10.15 12.66
C SER A 213 2.17 11.59 13.16
N ASP A 214 2.98 11.83 14.17
CA ASP A 214 3.33 13.14 14.73
C ASP A 214 4.51 13.81 13.99
N GLY A 215 5.07 13.17 12.96
CA GLY A 215 6.23 13.63 12.21
C GLY A 215 7.58 13.34 12.88
N THR A 216 7.60 12.63 14.02
CA THR A 216 8.86 12.19 14.65
C THR A 216 9.60 11.21 13.75
N GLN A 217 10.92 11.31 13.71
CA GLN A 217 11.77 10.41 12.95
C GLN A 217 12.53 9.49 13.91
N THR A 218 12.28 8.21 13.83
CA THR A 218 13.00 7.17 14.59
C THR A 218 13.97 6.46 13.67
N GLU A 219 15.25 6.43 14.04
CA GLU A 219 16.28 5.72 13.26
C GLU A 219 16.03 4.21 13.35
N LEU A 220 16.11 3.54 12.20
CA LEU A 220 15.95 2.10 12.07
C LEU A 220 17.27 1.41 11.80
N SER A 221 17.34 0.17 12.22
CA SER A 221 18.47 -0.74 12.05
C SER A 221 18.00 -2.08 11.44
N GLU A 222 18.91 -2.95 11.08
CA GLU A 222 18.60 -4.28 10.56
C GLU A 222 17.96 -5.22 11.59
N THR A 223 17.86 -4.80 12.86
CA THR A 223 17.15 -5.54 13.92
C THR A 223 15.69 -5.14 14.06
N ASP A 224 15.25 -4.09 13.36
CA ASP A 224 13.87 -3.62 13.39
C ASP A 224 12.99 -4.42 12.41
N ASP A 225 11.74 -4.61 12.79
CA ASP A 225 10.78 -5.38 11.99
C ASP A 225 10.61 -4.82 10.58
N GLY A 226 10.76 -5.71 9.62
CA GLY A 226 10.63 -5.39 8.21
C GLY A 226 11.86 -4.75 7.56
N ILE A 227 12.96 -4.56 8.31
CA ILE A 227 14.24 -4.09 7.78
C ILE A 227 15.15 -5.30 7.57
N VAL A 228 15.52 -5.58 6.33
CA VAL A 228 16.40 -6.72 5.98
C VAL A 228 17.85 -6.29 5.88
N SER A 229 18.12 -5.17 5.19
CA SER A 229 19.46 -4.57 5.12
C SER A 229 19.42 -3.08 4.81
N ILE A 230 20.41 -2.34 5.32
CA ILE A 230 20.64 -0.94 5.02
C ILE A 230 22.08 -0.82 4.51
N GLU A 231 22.24 -0.78 3.20
CA GLU A 231 23.55 -0.68 2.54
C GLU A 231 23.74 0.72 1.93
N ALA A 232 24.95 1.05 1.55
CA ALA A 232 25.27 2.36 0.99
C ALA A 232 24.57 2.66 -0.35
N ASP A 233 24.20 1.63 -1.09
CA ASP A 233 23.59 1.75 -2.42
C ASP A 233 22.21 1.08 -2.52
N LYS A 234 21.73 0.49 -1.44
CA LYS A 234 20.48 -0.26 -1.45
C LYS A 234 19.90 -0.42 -0.03
N ILE A 235 18.61 -0.30 0.09
CA ILE A 235 17.84 -0.69 1.29
C ILE A 235 16.95 -1.87 0.89
N THR A 236 16.92 -2.92 1.71
CA THR A 236 16.05 -4.08 1.49
C THR A 236 15.03 -4.16 2.61
N LEU A 237 13.75 -4.17 2.25
CA LEU A 237 12.62 -4.24 3.16
C LEU A 237 11.85 -5.56 3.00
N ASP A 238 11.30 -6.09 4.10
CA ASP A 238 10.26 -7.12 4.09
C ASP A 238 8.88 -6.45 4.24
N LEU A 239 8.17 -6.31 3.15
CA LEU A 239 6.88 -5.62 3.10
C LEU A 239 5.73 -6.38 3.77
N ARG A 240 5.94 -7.66 4.14
CA ARG A 240 4.96 -8.44 4.91
C ARG A 240 4.79 -7.91 6.33
N MET A 241 5.81 -7.25 6.84
CA MET A 241 5.83 -6.68 8.19
C MET A 241 5.25 -5.26 8.25
N MET A 242 4.78 -4.71 7.12
CA MET A 242 4.35 -3.32 7.02
C MET A 242 2.95 -3.24 6.40
N THR A 243 2.06 -2.47 7.01
CA THR A 243 0.74 -2.14 6.43
C THR A 243 0.79 -0.79 5.73
N LYS A 244 1.20 0.23 6.48
CA LYS A 244 1.51 1.57 6.00
C LYS A 244 2.73 2.06 6.77
N ALA A 245 3.72 2.56 6.08
CA ALA A 245 4.89 3.13 6.73
C ALA A 245 5.50 4.22 5.86
N ASP A 246 5.88 5.32 6.50
CA ASP A 246 6.56 6.44 5.88
C ASP A 246 8.02 6.43 6.34
N PHE A 247 8.91 6.61 5.38
CA PHE A 247 10.34 6.51 5.60
C PHE A 247 11.07 7.74 5.08
N VAL A 248 12.17 8.07 5.76
CA VAL A 248 13.17 9.03 5.31
C VAL A 248 14.51 8.33 5.20
N VAL A 249 15.12 8.40 4.04
CA VAL A 249 16.51 7.97 3.82
C VAL A 249 17.40 9.18 3.87
N LYS A 250 18.44 9.15 4.68
CA LYS A 250 19.46 10.21 4.78
C LYS A 250 20.83 9.67 4.38
N ALA A 251 21.58 10.46 3.63
CA ALA A 251 23.00 10.23 3.47
C ALA A 251 23.77 11.10 4.46
N ASP A 252 24.27 10.50 5.51
CA ASP A 252 24.98 11.18 6.58
C ASP A 252 26.47 11.32 6.24
N PHE A 253 26.91 12.56 6.11
CA PHE A 253 28.30 12.94 5.86
C PHE A 253 29.02 13.40 7.14
N GLY A 254 28.41 13.26 8.31
CA GLY A 254 28.90 13.83 9.55
C GLY A 254 28.78 15.37 9.62
N THR A 255 27.98 15.96 8.74
CA THR A 255 27.70 17.40 8.69
C THR A 255 26.22 17.69 9.00
N PRO A 256 25.88 18.91 9.51
CA PRO A 256 24.50 19.23 9.84
C PRO A 256 23.50 19.18 8.68
N SER A 257 23.98 19.27 7.43
CA SER A 257 23.13 19.27 6.22
C SER A 257 23.30 17.97 5.45
N SER A 258 22.71 16.89 5.96
CA SER A 258 22.63 15.61 5.26
C SER A 258 21.44 15.58 4.29
N PRO A 259 21.64 15.26 3.00
CA PRO A 259 20.52 15.14 2.05
C PRO A 259 19.62 13.98 2.42
N SER A 260 18.32 14.17 2.21
CA SER A 260 17.32 13.15 2.50
C SER A 260 16.29 13.02 1.40
N VAL A 261 15.69 11.86 1.30
CA VAL A 261 14.56 11.55 0.42
C VAL A 261 13.51 10.77 1.20
N GLN A 262 12.24 11.06 0.95
CA GLN A 262 11.12 10.35 1.57
C GLN A 262 10.49 9.35 0.60
N PHE A 263 9.99 8.25 1.14
CA PHE A 263 9.11 7.33 0.45
C PHE A 263 8.14 6.68 1.44
N SER A 264 7.04 6.16 0.91
CA SER A 264 6.01 5.46 1.67
C SER A 264 5.82 4.05 1.16
N VAL A 265 5.51 3.14 2.06
CA VAL A 265 5.08 1.78 1.75
C VAL A 265 3.60 1.67 2.08
N ASN A 266 2.81 1.20 1.13
CA ASN A 266 1.39 0.93 1.33
C ASN A 266 1.06 -0.49 0.91
N ARG A 267 0.52 -1.27 1.85
CA ARG A 267 -0.06 -2.58 1.54
C ARG A 267 -1.46 -2.38 0.97
N ILE A 268 -1.74 -3.02 -0.14
CA ILE A 268 -3.00 -2.93 -0.85
C ILE A 268 -3.52 -4.36 -1.02
N TYR A 269 -4.76 -4.58 -0.67
CA TYR A 269 -5.46 -5.83 -0.96
C TYR A 269 -6.46 -5.61 -2.09
N GLU A 270 -6.59 -6.61 -2.96
CA GLU A 270 -7.76 -6.69 -3.83
C GLU A 270 -8.93 -7.25 -3.01
N ASP A 271 -10.11 -6.69 -3.18
CA ASP A 271 -11.32 -7.25 -2.63
C ASP A 271 -11.52 -8.66 -3.17
N TYR A 272 -12.03 -9.55 -2.35
CA TYR A 272 -12.23 -10.95 -2.69
C TYR A 272 -13.51 -11.49 -2.11
N ILE A 273 -13.96 -12.59 -2.68
CA ILE A 273 -15.06 -13.39 -2.18
C ILE A 273 -14.62 -14.84 -2.02
N ILE A 274 -15.15 -15.50 -1.01
CA ILE A 274 -14.97 -16.94 -0.84
C ILE A 274 -16.13 -17.64 -1.54
N ARG A 275 -15.80 -18.56 -2.44
CA ARG A 275 -16.79 -19.36 -3.15
C ARG A 275 -16.58 -20.83 -2.81
N PRO A 276 -17.64 -21.57 -2.44
CA PRO A 276 -17.59 -23.02 -2.40
C PRO A 276 -17.22 -23.57 -3.80
N THR A 277 -16.35 -24.56 -3.84
CA THR A 277 -15.93 -25.19 -5.11
C THR A 277 -16.96 -26.20 -5.62
N ASN A 278 -17.78 -26.75 -4.70
CA ASN A 278 -18.78 -27.75 -4.98
C ASN A 278 -20.19 -27.17 -4.86
N GLY A 279 -21.13 -27.73 -5.61
CA GLY A 279 -22.52 -27.30 -5.59
C GLY A 279 -23.23 -27.62 -4.27
N ALA A 280 -24.31 -26.88 -4.00
CA ALA A 280 -25.08 -26.99 -2.76
C ALA A 280 -25.99 -28.23 -2.68
N SER A 281 -25.95 -29.13 -3.66
CA SER A 281 -26.82 -30.32 -3.70
C SER A 281 -26.03 -31.56 -3.34
N ILE A 282 -26.36 -32.16 -2.20
CA ILE A 282 -25.73 -33.35 -1.68
C ILE A 282 -26.70 -34.54 -1.86
N MET A 283 -26.23 -35.63 -2.46
CA MET A 283 -27.01 -36.86 -2.61
C MET A 283 -27.05 -37.66 -1.29
N PRO A 284 -28.16 -38.26 -0.87
CA PRO A 284 -28.17 -39.10 0.31
C PRO A 284 -27.19 -40.29 0.20
N GLY A 285 -26.41 -40.54 1.24
CA GLY A 285 -25.61 -41.75 1.38
C GLY A 285 -24.10 -41.59 1.09
N ASP A 286 -23.62 -40.47 0.51
CA ASP A 286 -22.18 -40.26 0.24
C ASP A 286 -21.56 -39.24 1.19
N THR A 287 -20.27 -39.26 1.35
CA THR A 287 -19.49 -38.20 2.00
C THR A 287 -19.07 -37.18 0.94
N GLU A 288 -19.26 -35.90 1.19
CA GLU A 288 -18.89 -34.88 0.25
C GLU A 288 -17.90 -33.89 0.87
N LEU A 289 -16.81 -33.69 0.18
CA LEU A 289 -15.80 -32.69 0.53
C LEU A 289 -16.22 -31.33 -0.02
N LEU A 290 -16.50 -30.38 0.85
CA LEU A 290 -16.70 -29.00 0.48
C LEU A 290 -15.42 -28.21 0.75
N ASP A 291 -14.87 -27.66 -0.29
CA ASP A 291 -13.70 -26.80 -0.26
C ASP A 291 -14.07 -25.41 -0.76
N THR A 292 -13.16 -24.46 -0.67
CA THR A 292 -13.37 -23.08 -1.07
C THR A 292 -12.34 -22.62 -2.07
N ALA A 293 -12.77 -21.79 -3.01
CA ALA A 293 -11.91 -20.95 -3.83
C ALA A 293 -12.04 -19.50 -3.39
N LEU A 294 -10.91 -18.83 -3.28
CA LEU A 294 -10.86 -17.39 -3.10
C LEU A 294 -10.75 -16.73 -4.47
N VAL A 295 -11.71 -15.88 -4.78
CA VAL A 295 -11.82 -15.23 -6.08
C VAL A 295 -11.78 -13.73 -5.86
N THR A 296 -10.85 -13.02 -6.49
CA THR A 296 -10.83 -11.56 -6.44
C THR A 296 -12.02 -10.99 -7.20
N THR A 297 -12.39 -9.75 -6.92
CA THR A 297 -13.46 -9.04 -7.65
C THR A 297 -13.18 -8.93 -9.16
N LYS A 298 -11.90 -8.96 -9.55
CA LYS A 298 -11.47 -9.05 -10.95
C LYS A 298 -11.60 -10.45 -11.57
N GLY A 299 -12.18 -11.39 -10.85
CA GLY A 299 -12.43 -12.76 -11.34
C GLY A 299 -11.22 -13.69 -11.29
N ARG A 300 -10.10 -13.28 -10.69
CA ARG A 300 -8.92 -14.13 -10.54
C ARG A 300 -9.09 -15.08 -9.37
N VAL A 301 -8.91 -16.38 -9.62
CA VAL A 301 -8.81 -17.38 -8.56
C VAL A 301 -7.40 -17.33 -7.98
N LEU A 302 -7.29 -17.18 -6.65
CA LEU A 302 -5.99 -17.19 -5.97
C LEU A 302 -5.51 -18.62 -5.78
N GLU A 303 -4.27 -18.82 -6.15
CA GLU A 303 -3.56 -20.08 -5.91
C GLU A 303 -3.01 -20.07 -4.49
N CYS A 304 -3.19 -21.19 -3.76
CA CYS A 304 -2.78 -21.32 -2.35
C CYS A 304 -3.15 -20.10 -1.50
N PRO A 305 -4.43 -19.71 -1.44
CA PRO A 305 -4.85 -18.53 -0.68
C PRO A 305 -4.46 -18.61 0.79
N GLU A 306 -4.32 -19.82 1.33
CA GLU A 306 -3.84 -20.11 2.68
C GLU A 306 -2.42 -19.63 2.96
N SER A 307 -1.67 -19.24 1.94
CA SER A 307 -0.37 -18.58 2.15
C SER A 307 -0.49 -17.19 2.75
N VAL A 308 -1.59 -16.49 2.46
CA VAL A 308 -1.82 -15.09 2.86
C VAL A 308 -2.97 -14.96 3.87
N ILE A 309 -4.04 -15.73 3.69
CA ILE A 309 -5.23 -15.70 4.53
C ILE A 309 -5.49 -17.05 5.18
N ARG A 310 -6.24 -17.02 6.28
CA ARG A 310 -6.80 -18.22 6.91
C ARG A 310 -8.28 -18.31 6.56
N ILE A 311 -8.69 -19.45 5.99
CA ILE A 311 -10.10 -19.73 5.68
C ILE A 311 -10.59 -20.75 6.70
N VAL A 312 -11.67 -20.42 7.41
CA VAL A 312 -12.25 -21.23 8.47
C VAL A 312 -13.69 -21.58 8.10
N TRP A 313 -14.02 -22.85 8.21
CA TRP A 313 -15.40 -23.33 8.12
C TRP A 313 -16.00 -23.42 9.50
N LYS A 314 -17.22 -22.88 9.64
CA LYS A 314 -18.02 -22.95 10.86
C LYS A 314 -19.40 -23.53 10.55
N THR A 315 -20.03 -24.12 11.54
CA THR A 315 -21.39 -24.63 11.42
C THR A 315 -22.15 -24.37 12.73
N ASP A 316 -23.41 -23.98 12.60
CA ASP A 316 -24.33 -23.82 13.74
C ASP A 316 -24.90 -25.17 14.19
N SER A 317 -24.74 -26.24 13.39
CA SER A 317 -25.19 -27.56 13.69
C SER A 317 -24.22 -28.34 14.58
N ALA A 318 -24.64 -28.67 15.79
CA ALA A 318 -23.88 -29.54 16.68
C ALA A 318 -23.55 -30.92 16.04
N ALA A 319 -24.46 -31.43 15.18
CA ALA A 319 -24.23 -32.68 14.47
C ALA A 319 -23.11 -32.63 13.47
N LEU A 320 -22.81 -31.47 12.90
CA LEU A 320 -21.77 -31.24 11.91
C LEU A 320 -20.47 -30.66 12.49
N ALA A 321 -20.43 -30.35 13.78
CA ALA A 321 -19.24 -29.76 14.41
C ALA A 321 -17.97 -30.61 14.21
N GLY A 322 -18.11 -31.95 14.19
CA GLY A 322 -16.99 -32.86 13.90
C GLY A 322 -16.67 -33.07 12.42
N CYS A 323 -17.36 -32.37 11.51
CA CYS A 323 -17.11 -32.46 10.06
C CYS A 323 -16.22 -31.32 9.56
N THR A 324 -16.01 -30.26 10.37
CA THR A 324 -15.17 -29.13 10.00
C THR A 324 -13.70 -29.42 10.30
N HIS A 325 -12.83 -29.13 9.34
CA HIS A 325 -11.38 -29.30 9.43
C HIS A 325 -10.71 -27.97 9.08
N ASN A 326 -10.16 -27.29 10.09
CA ASN A 326 -9.60 -25.94 9.94
C ASN A 326 -8.06 -25.91 10.13
N GLU A 327 -7.42 -27.07 10.11
CA GLU A 327 -5.98 -27.17 10.25
C GLU A 327 -5.29 -26.76 8.93
N GLY A 328 -4.08 -26.21 9.02
CA GLY A 328 -3.28 -25.85 7.84
C GLY A 328 -3.68 -24.51 7.14
N GLY A 329 -4.65 -23.76 7.68
CA GLY A 329 -4.98 -22.42 7.16
C GLY A 329 -6.00 -22.38 6.03
N ARG A 330 -6.31 -23.51 5.38
CA ARG A 330 -7.39 -23.66 4.41
C ARG A 330 -8.37 -24.70 4.92
N GLY A 331 -9.42 -24.22 5.58
CA GLY A 331 -10.45 -25.08 6.10
C GLY A 331 -11.27 -25.77 5.00
N TYR A 332 -11.74 -26.93 5.31
CA TYR A 332 -12.72 -27.65 4.52
C TYR A 332 -13.75 -28.32 5.44
N ILE A 333 -14.88 -28.71 4.90
CA ILE A 333 -15.86 -29.51 5.60
C ILE A 333 -16.07 -30.84 4.86
N ASN A 334 -15.94 -31.95 5.59
CA ASN A 334 -16.24 -33.28 5.09
C ASN A 334 -17.63 -33.69 5.58
N LEU A 335 -18.64 -33.43 4.75
CA LEU A 335 -20.03 -33.67 5.12
C LEU A 335 -20.31 -35.18 5.18
N ASP A 336 -20.58 -35.66 6.39
CA ASP A 336 -21.14 -36.99 6.63
C ASP A 336 -22.70 -36.91 6.61
N LYS A 337 -23.27 -37.38 5.54
CA LYS A 337 -24.72 -37.32 5.30
C LYS A 337 -25.54 -38.14 6.29
N THR A 338 -24.90 -39.09 6.99
CA THR A 338 -25.57 -39.83 8.06
C THR A 338 -25.91 -38.92 9.26
N LYS A 339 -25.20 -37.79 9.37
CA LYS A 339 -25.43 -36.78 10.40
C LYS A 339 -26.44 -35.70 9.99
N ILE A 340 -26.80 -35.66 8.70
CA ILE A 340 -27.83 -34.78 8.18
C ILE A 340 -29.16 -35.54 8.32
N GLY A 341 -30.07 -35.04 9.13
CA GLY A 341 -31.34 -35.71 9.40
C GLY A 341 -32.13 -35.97 8.10
N SER A 342 -32.77 -37.12 8.00
CA SER A 342 -33.60 -37.53 6.87
C SER A 342 -34.98 -36.80 6.78
N GLY A 343 -35.08 -35.67 7.43
CA GLY A 343 -36.28 -34.84 7.41
C GLY A 343 -36.54 -34.26 6.01
N ARG A 344 -37.74 -34.42 5.50
CA ARG A 344 -38.23 -33.77 4.27
C ARG A 344 -38.48 -32.26 4.49
N GLY A 345 -37.73 -31.62 5.36
CA GLY A 345 -37.71 -30.19 5.59
C GLY A 345 -36.43 -29.61 5.02
N GLU A 346 -36.53 -28.41 4.55
CA GLU A 346 -35.36 -27.56 4.26
C GLU A 346 -34.68 -27.22 5.59
N ASP A 347 -33.97 -28.18 6.17
CA ASP A 347 -33.07 -27.93 7.29
C ASP A 347 -31.88 -27.16 6.73
N TRP A 348 -31.96 -25.86 6.84
CA TRP A 348 -30.82 -24.97 6.55
C TRP A 348 -29.73 -25.24 7.59
N LEU A 349 -28.79 -26.05 7.23
CA LEU A 349 -27.57 -26.19 7.99
C LEU A 349 -26.79 -24.89 7.75
N GLY A 350 -26.70 -24.08 8.76
CA GLY A 350 -25.84 -22.89 8.72
C GLY A 350 -24.39 -23.32 8.61
N ILE A 351 -23.93 -23.53 7.36
CA ILE A 351 -22.53 -23.72 7.05
C ILE A 351 -22.05 -22.42 6.47
N TYR A 352 -21.01 -21.84 7.07
CA TYR A 352 -20.46 -20.60 6.59
C TYR A 352 -18.94 -20.62 6.69
N THR A 353 -18.32 -19.83 5.83
CA THR A 353 -16.87 -19.64 5.81
C THR A 353 -16.55 -18.23 6.29
N GLU A 354 -15.50 -18.14 7.09
CA GLU A 354 -14.86 -16.89 7.46
C GLU A 354 -13.43 -16.88 6.94
N SER A 355 -12.93 -15.71 6.62
CA SER A 355 -11.53 -15.56 6.26
C SER A 355 -10.86 -14.53 7.16
N GLU A 356 -9.65 -14.80 7.51
CA GLU A 356 -8.79 -13.95 8.32
C GLU A 356 -7.44 -13.79 7.63
N ILE A 357 -6.96 -12.56 7.52
CA ILE A 357 -5.60 -12.31 7.01
C ILE A 357 -4.60 -12.77 8.06
N LYS A 358 -3.61 -13.57 7.66
CA LYS A 358 -2.59 -14.07 8.59
C LYS A 358 -1.86 -12.94 9.29
N GLY A 359 -1.37 -13.18 10.51
CA GLY A 359 -0.78 -12.19 11.41
C GLY A 359 0.25 -11.26 10.78
N GLN A 360 1.16 -11.80 9.97
CA GLN A 360 2.16 -11.01 9.24
C GLN A 360 1.57 -10.05 8.19
N TYR A 361 0.28 -10.20 7.87
CA TYR A 361 -0.46 -9.35 6.94
C TYR A 361 -1.57 -8.56 7.63
N ASN A 362 -1.71 -8.67 8.94
CA ASN A 362 -2.74 -7.96 9.68
C ASN A 362 -2.45 -6.46 9.69
N VAL A 363 -3.52 -5.69 9.89
CA VAL A 363 -3.40 -4.25 10.08
C VAL A 363 -2.71 -4.00 11.41
N ALA A 364 -1.56 -3.37 11.37
CA ALA A 364 -0.91 -2.85 12.56
C ALA A 364 -1.32 -1.39 12.78
N SER A 365 -1.29 -0.93 14.03
CA SER A 365 -1.35 0.51 14.32
C SER A 365 -0.16 1.24 13.70
N ASP A 366 -0.24 2.57 13.61
CA ASP A 366 0.89 3.39 13.14
C ASP A 366 2.17 3.17 13.97
N ASP A 367 2.03 2.65 15.20
CA ASP A 367 3.11 2.29 16.12
C ASP A 367 3.60 0.85 15.95
N GLY A 368 3.04 0.09 14.99
CA GLY A 368 3.41 -1.30 14.72
C GLY A 368 2.66 -2.33 15.55
N ASP A 369 1.79 -1.91 16.45
CA ASP A 369 0.98 -2.83 17.26
C ASP A 369 -0.19 -3.39 16.46
N THR A 370 -0.43 -4.69 16.58
CA THR A 370 -1.60 -5.33 15.99
C THR A 370 -2.84 -5.00 16.84
N PHE A 371 -3.89 -4.48 16.22
CA PHE A 371 -5.15 -4.27 16.94
C PHE A 371 -5.77 -5.61 17.34
N VAL A 372 -5.99 -5.79 18.62
CA VAL A 372 -6.67 -6.95 19.19
C VAL A 372 -7.87 -6.50 20.02
N ASP A 373 -8.89 -7.34 20.09
CA ASP A 373 -9.99 -7.12 21.02
C ASP A 373 -9.60 -7.48 22.47
N ASN A 374 -10.52 -7.30 23.40
CA ASN A 374 -10.29 -7.59 24.82
C ASN A 374 -10.02 -9.08 25.11
N GLU A 375 -10.24 -9.96 24.15
CA GLU A 375 -10.05 -11.41 24.22
C GLU A 375 -8.75 -11.84 23.51
N GLY A 376 -8.02 -10.88 22.90
CA GLY A 376 -6.78 -11.11 22.16
C GLY A 376 -7.00 -11.52 20.70
N ASN A 377 -8.22 -11.39 20.16
CA ASN A 377 -8.48 -11.62 18.75
C ASN A 377 -8.09 -10.39 17.94
N ILE A 378 -7.45 -10.62 16.80
CA ILE A 378 -7.01 -9.55 15.91
C ILE A 378 -8.22 -8.88 15.26
N LEU A 379 -8.33 -7.57 15.42
CA LEU A 379 -9.39 -6.78 14.79
C LEU A 379 -9.03 -6.54 13.32
N ILE A 380 -9.93 -6.94 12.43
CA ILE A 380 -9.85 -6.67 10.99
C ILE A 380 -10.86 -5.56 10.69
N PHE A 381 -10.38 -4.40 10.29
CA PHE A 381 -11.26 -3.33 9.82
C PHE A 381 -11.54 -3.53 8.33
N ASN A 382 -12.81 -3.84 8.01
CA ASN A 382 -13.31 -3.93 6.64
C ASN A 382 -13.59 -2.53 6.08
#